data_4b5ce9a14d3bb3471c073c4900938bd4
#
_entry.id   4b5ce9a14d3bb3471c073c4900938bd4
#
_cell.length_a   1.000
_cell.length_b   1.000
_cell.length_c   1.000
_cell.angle_alpha   90.00
_cell.angle_beta   90.00
_cell.angle_gamma   90.00
#
_symmetry.space_group_name_H-M   'P 1'
#
loop_
_entity.id
_entity.type
_entity.pdbx_description
1 polymer ?
#
loop_
_entity_poly.entity_id
_entity_poly.type
_entity_poly.pdbx_seq_one_letter_code
_entity_poly.pdbx_strand_id
1 'polypeptide(L)'
;MQIIWVGSVQRLSFLVRLLGIFARSAVFFGGVLLAFSALAEPYAARTQVQVYIDELVETHGFSRVALEEVFAQASKQERIIELMSRPAERRLVWHEYRKILVDEPRVSQGITFWRENEAALERAAKIYGVAPEIIVAIVGVETRYGRIMGNFGVVDALSTLAFDYPPRAEFFRGQLTQHFLLSREEGKNPLSMQGSYAGAMGFGQFIPSSYRAYAVDFDGDGVRDIWANKTDAIGSVANYFAEHGWRGAESVVERVTLGDETSELRALINSGLKPTVTVAEWRTMGVQVGPEQDDSRLATLMRMEQESGNEYWLGYDDFYVITRYNHSRLYAMAVYQLSQAIRKRRESTLDLT
;
A
#
# COMPACT_ATOMS: atom_id res chain seq x y z
N MET A 1 -5.55 -9.08 1.23
CA MET A 1 -4.65 -9.25 0.07
C MET A 1 -3.37 -8.49 0.37
N GLN A 2 -2.28 -9.21 0.62
CA GLN A 2 -1.01 -8.57 0.97
C GLN A 2 -0.32 -8.07 -0.30
N ILE A 3 -0.31 -6.76 -0.53
CA ILE A 3 0.68 -6.12 -1.39
C ILE A 3 1.80 -5.69 -0.43
N ILE A 4 2.78 -6.57 -0.21
CA ILE A 4 3.96 -6.22 0.60
C ILE A 4 4.89 -5.42 -0.30
N TRP A 5 4.92 -4.14 -0.10
CA TRP A 5 5.90 -3.25 -0.70
C TRP A 5 7.24 -3.38 0.06
N VAL A 6 8.04 -4.38 -0.30
CA VAL A 6 9.44 -4.46 0.15
C VAL A 6 10.30 -3.92 -0.98
N GLY A 7 10.60 -2.63 -0.90
CA GLY A 7 11.62 -2.01 -1.75
C GLY A 7 12.98 -2.63 -1.43
N SER A 8 13.44 -3.56 -2.27
CA SER A 8 14.77 -4.16 -2.16
C SER A 8 15.84 -3.15 -2.52
N VAL A 9 16.54 -2.63 -1.51
CA VAL A 9 17.84 -1.98 -1.69
C VAL A 9 18.87 -3.09 -1.88
N GLN A 10 19.12 -3.51 -3.12
CA GLN A 10 20.31 -4.29 -3.44
C GLN A 10 21.41 -3.35 -3.90
N ARG A 11 22.46 -3.26 -3.06
CA ARG A 11 23.77 -2.72 -3.48
C ARG A 11 24.39 -3.71 -4.46
N LEU A 12 24.63 -3.25 -5.69
CA LEU A 12 25.46 -3.93 -6.67
C LEU A 12 26.92 -3.85 -6.21
N SER A 13 27.50 -5.00 -5.88
CA SER A 13 28.96 -5.15 -5.79
C SER A 13 29.46 -5.66 -7.14
N PHE A 14 30.18 -4.79 -7.85
CA PHE A 14 30.93 -5.14 -9.04
C PHE A 14 32.16 -5.97 -8.63
N LEU A 15 32.33 -7.16 -9.22
CA LEU A 15 33.63 -7.83 -9.30
C LEU A 15 33.87 -8.28 -10.73
N VAL A 16 34.76 -7.52 -11.37
CA VAL A 16 35.39 -7.85 -12.64
C VAL A 16 36.48 -8.91 -12.36
N ARG A 17 36.50 -9.99 -13.12
CA ARG A 17 37.72 -10.74 -13.38
C ARG A 17 37.78 -11.20 -14.83
N LEU A 18 38.83 -10.68 -15.47
CA LEU A 18 39.36 -11.07 -16.79
C LEU A 18 39.99 -12.48 -16.78
N LEU A 19 40.17 -12.97 -17.99
CA LEU A 19 41.09 -13.97 -18.57
C LEU A 19 40.29 -15.17 -19.13
N GLY A 20 40.51 -15.61 -20.32
CA GLY A 20 41.62 -15.54 -21.25
C GLY A 20 41.29 -16.21 -22.60
N ILE A 21 42.05 -15.85 -23.54
CA ILE A 21 42.05 -16.16 -24.97
C ILE A 21 42.23 -17.65 -25.25
N PHE A 22 41.47 -18.23 -26.24
CA PHE A 22 41.98 -19.20 -27.17
C PHE A 22 41.18 -19.17 -28.47
N ALA A 23 41.87 -18.87 -29.56
CA ALA A 23 41.40 -18.92 -30.95
C ALA A 23 41.34 -20.38 -31.47
N ARG A 24 40.25 -20.72 -32.14
CA ARG A 24 40.26 -21.77 -33.19
C ARG A 24 39.19 -21.46 -34.23
N SER A 25 39.66 -21.23 -35.43
CA SER A 25 38.89 -21.05 -36.66
C SER A 25 38.05 -22.29 -36.98
N ALA A 26 36.77 -22.10 -37.21
CA ALA A 26 35.93 -23.03 -37.92
C ALA A 26 34.98 -22.24 -38.83
N VAL A 27 35.15 -22.45 -40.11
CA VAL A 27 34.27 -21.96 -41.19
C VAL A 27 32.89 -22.56 -40.96
N PHE A 28 31.88 -21.71 -40.75
CA PHE A 28 30.49 -22.13 -40.72
C PHE A 28 29.66 -21.35 -41.73
N PHE A 29 29.03 -22.11 -42.59
CA PHE A 29 28.01 -21.73 -43.58
C PHE A 29 26.96 -20.79 -42.94
N GLY A 30 26.77 -19.64 -43.58
CA GLY A 30 25.78 -18.65 -43.18
C GLY A 30 24.35 -19.10 -43.42
N GLY A 31 23.74 -19.59 -42.38
CA GLY A 31 22.28 -19.59 -42.26
C GLY A 31 21.89 -18.32 -41.49
N VAL A 32 21.40 -17.30 -42.17
CA VAL A 32 20.76 -16.16 -41.55
C VAL A 32 19.42 -16.64 -40.98
N LEU A 33 19.43 -17.11 -39.75
CA LEU A 33 18.23 -17.22 -38.94
C LEU A 33 17.80 -15.77 -38.59
N LEU A 34 16.89 -15.22 -39.40
CA LEU A 34 16.09 -14.09 -39.03
C LEU A 34 15.28 -14.54 -37.79
N ALA A 35 15.83 -14.30 -36.59
CA ALA A 35 15.03 -14.32 -35.37
C ALA A 35 14.02 -13.19 -35.51
N PHE A 36 12.83 -13.50 -36.01
CA PHE A 36 11.66 -12.68 -35.77
C PHE A 36 11.47 -12.66 -34.26
N SER A 37 11.98 -11.64 -33.62
CA SER A 37 11.45 -11.25 -32.31
C SER A 37 9.96 -11.04 -32.53
N ALA A 38 9.14 -11.99 -32.12
CA ALA A 38 7.69 -11.81 -32.11
C ALA A 38 7.45 -10.59 -31.23
N LEU A 39 7.24 -9.41 -31.85
CA LEU A 39 6.77 -8.24 -31.18
C LEU A 39 5.45 -8.65 -30.51
N ALA A 40 5.36 -8.49 -29.22
CA ALA A 40 4.13 -8.78 -28.48
C ALA A 40 2.98 -8.01 -29.16
N GLU A 41 1.88 -8.70 -29.41
CA GLU A 41 0.70 -8.11 -30.03
C GLU A 41 0.25 -6.88 -29.21
N PRO A 42 0.10 -5.69 -29.84
CA PRO A 42 -0.35 -4.49 -29.13
C PRO A 42 -1.69 -4.74 -28.43
N TYR A 43 -1.89 -4.15 -27.27
CA TYR A 43 -3.14 -4.33 -26.51
C TYR A 43 -4.37 -4.01 -27.36
N ALA A 44 -4.34 -2.94 -28.14
CA ALA A 44 -5.44 -2.56 -29.03
C ALA A 44 -5.86 -3.66 -30.03
N ALA A 45 -4.96 -4.54 -30.44
CA ALA A 45 -5.25 -5.61 -31.40
C ALA A 45 -5.84 -6.88 -30.76
N ARG A 46 -5.73 -7.04 -29.44
CA ARG A 46 -6.12 -8.26 -28.72
C ARG A 46 -7.63 -8.36 -28.56
N THR A 47 -8.23 -9.49 -28.92
CA THR A 47 -9.67 -9.74 -28.82
C THR A 47 -10.22 -9.44 -27.42
N GLN A 48 -9.53 -9.85 -26.36
CA GLN A 48 -9.97 -9.60 -24.99
C GLN A 48 -10.00 -8.11 -24.60
N VAL A 49 -9.12 -7.30 -25.21
CA VAL A 49 -9.10 -5.85 -25.01
C VAL A 49 -10.22 -5.18 -25.80
N GLN A 50 -10.50 -5.67 -27.02
CA GLN A 50 -11.63 -5.17 -27.81
C GLN A 50 -12.97 -5.43 -27.10
N VAL A 51 -13.17 -6.63 -26.52
CA VAL A 51 -14.36 -6.93 -25.69
C VAL A 51 -14.44 -5.98 -24.49
N TYR A 52 -13.32 -5.68 -23.86
CA TYR A 52 -13.30 -4.74 -22.74
C TYR A 52 -13.57 -3.28 -23.18
N ILE A 53 -13.11 -2.89 -24.35
CA ILE A 53 -13.45 -1.59 -24.95
C ILE A 53 -14.96 -1.51 -25.22
N ASP A 54 -15.57 -2.59 -25.78
CA ASP A 54 -17.02 -2.66 -26.01
C ASP A 54 -17.78 -2.42 -24.69
N GLU A 55 -17.37 -3.10 -23.61
CA GLU A 55 -17.96 -2.94 -22.27
C GLU A 55 -17.87 -1.48 -21.78
N LEU A 56 -16.71 -0.83 -21.93
CA LEU A 56 -16.54 0.57 -21.52
C LEU A 56 -17.38 1.54 -22.34
N VAL A 57 -17.55 1.30 -23.63
CA VAL A 57 -18.41 2.11 -24.51
C VAL A 57 -19.85 1.94 -24.11
N GLU A 58 -20.34 0.70 -23.97
CA GLU A 58 -21.74 0.39 -23.69
C GLU A 58 -22.16 0.81 -22.28
N THR A 59 -21.30 0.53 -21.28
CA THR A 59 -21.66 0.74 -19.86
C THR A 59 -21.37 2.17 -19.39
N HIS A 60 -20.28 2.78 -19.88
CA HIS A 60 -19.78 4.04 -19.36
C HIS A 60 -19.73 5.17 -20.38
N GLY A 61 -20.12 4.94 -21.65
CA GLY A 61 -20.20 5.94 -22.69
C GLY A 61 -18.84 6.53 -23.09
N PHE A 62 -17.76 5.73 -23.03
CA PHE A 62 -16.46 6.16 -23.53
C PHE A 62 -16.41 6.16 -25.06
N SER A 63 -15.57 7.04 -25.64
CA SER A 63 -15.28 6.99 -27.06
C SER A 63 -14.42 5.77 -27.38
N ARG A 64 -14.89 4.89 -28.28
CA ARG A 64 -14.10 3.75 -28.78
C ARG A 64 -12.76 4.18 -29.31
N VAL A 65 -12.75 5.20 -30.18
CA VAL A 65 -11.50 5.72 -30.80
C VAL A 65 -10.51 6.14 -29.75
N ALA A 66 -10.96 6.89 -28.73
CA ALA A 66 -10.08 7.35 -27.65
C ALA A 66 -9.50 6.18 -26.83
N LEU A 67 -10.30 5.13 -26.56
CA LEU A 67 -9.81 3.95 -25.86
C LEU A 67 -8.81 3.13 -26.71
N GLU A 68 -9.09 2.95 -28.01
CA GLU A 68 -8.17 2.29 -28.93
C GLU A 68 -6.83 3.02 -29.04
N GLU A 69 -6.83 4.36 -29.06
CA GLU A 69 -5.61 5.18 -29.03
C GLU A 69 -4.82 5.01 -27.72
N VAL A 70 -5.49 4.90 -26.56
CA VAL A 70 -4.83 4.61 -25.29
C VAL A 70 -4.22 3.21 -25.31
N PHE A 71 -4.96 2.18 -25.72
CA PHE A 71 -4.46 0.80 -25.76
C PHE A 71 -3.43 0.55 -26.85
N ALA A 72 -3.38 1.37 -27.91
CA ALA A 72 -2.31 1.34 -28.90
C ALA A 72 -0.97 1.83 -28.32
N GLN A 73 -1.00 2.70 -27.32
CA GLN A 73 0.18 3.22 -26.62
C GLN A 73 0.55 2.41 -25.37
N ALA A 74 -0.41 1.68 -24.80
CA ALA A 74 -0.18 0.84 -23.62
C ALA A 74 0.74 -0.34 -23.95
N SER A 75 1.66 -0.63 -23.04
CA SER A 75 2.65 -1.70 -23.22
C SER A 75 2.64 -2.70 -22.07
N LYS A 76 2.80 -3.99 -22.41
CA LYS A 76 2.98 -5.04 -21.44
C LYS A 76 4.30 -4.85 -20.69
N GLN A 77 4.25 -4.92 -19.39
CA GLN A 77 5.38 -4.76 -18.47
C GLN A 77 5.77 -6.12 -17.88
N GLU A 78 6.70 -6.85 -18.50
CA GLU A 78 7.15 -8.15 -18.00
C GLU A 78 7.66 -8.08 -16.56
N ARG A 79 8.31 -6.97 -16.20
CA ARG A 79 8.78 -6.72 -14.83
C ARG A 79 7.66 -6.75 -13.80
N ILE A 80 6.45 -6.34 -14.17
CA ILE A 80 5.26 -6.38 -13.29
C ILE A 80 4.86 -7.83 -13.05
N ILE A 81 4.81 -8.65 -14.11
CA ILE A 81 4.51 -10.09 -13.97
C ILE A 81 5.54 -10.78 -13.06
N GLU A 82 6.83 -10.49 -13.24
CA GLU A 82 7.88 -11.01 -12.35
C GLU A 82 7.66 -10.61 -10.88
N LEU A 83 7.35 -9.34 -10.64
CA LEU A 83 7.13 -8.83 -9.28
C LEU A 83 5.91 -9.46 -8.61
N MET A 84 4.82 -9.65 -9.36
CA MET A 84 3.58 -10.26 -8.87
C MET A 84 3.69 -11.78 -8.69
N SER A 85 4.54 -12.44 -9.49
CA SER A 85 4.71 -13.89 -9.48
C SER A 85 5.80 -14.37 -8.53
N ARG A 86 6.54 -13.45 -7.89
CA ARG A 86 7.55 -13.84 -6.91
C ARG A 86 6.90 -14.64 -5.80
N PRO A 87 7.39 -15.85 -5.51
CA PRO A 87 6.92 -16.60 -4.38
C PRO A 87 7.07 -15.74 -3.12
N ALA A 88 6.08 -15.78 -2.24
CA ALA A 88 6.25 -15.27 -0.90
C ALA A 88 7.19 -16.25 -0.15
N GLU A 89 8.47 -16.29 -0.56
CA GLU A 89 9.45 -17.28 -0.13
C GLU A 89 9.65 -17.27 1.38
N ARG A 90 9.35 -16.15 2.02
CA ARG A 90 9.38 -16.02 3.47
C ARG A 90 8.33 -15.00 3.91
N ARG A 91 7.41 -15.44 4.74
CA ARG A 91 6.59 -14.50 5.51
C ARG A 91 7.46 -13.94 6.62
N LEU A 92 7.77 -12.65 6.54
CA LEU A 92 8.49 -11.96 7.59
C LEU A 92 7.73 -12.09 8.91
N VAL A 93 8.44 -12.38 9.99
CA VAL A 93 7.94 -12.26 11.35
C VAL A 93 7.99 -10.79 11.80
N TRP A 94 7.32 -10.48 12.91
CA TRP A 94 7.14 -9.09 13.33
C TRP A 94 8.45 -8.31 13.49
N HIS A 95 9.42 -8.85 14.20
CA HIS A 95 10.68 -8.13 14.45
C HIS A 95 11.46 -7.80 13.18
N GLU A 96 11.37 -8.64 12.14
CA GLU A 96 11.99 -8.37 10.83
C GLU A 96 11.20 -7.30 10.06
N TYR A 97 9.87 -7.43 10.04
CA TYR A 97 8.97 -6.48 9.37
C TYR A 97 9.09 -5.08 9.98
N ARG A 98 9.13 -5.00 11.31
CA ARG A 98 9.30 -3.77 12.05
C ARG A 98 10.58 -3.02 11.69
N LYS A 99 11.71 -3.72 11.56
CA LYS A 99 13.02 -3.13 11.18
C LYS A 99 12.98 -2.46 9.81
N ILE A 100 12.11 -2.91 8.89
CA ILE A 100 11.97 -2.34 7.55
C ILE A 100 11.16 -1.05 7.56
N LEU A 101 10.13 -0.97 8.40
CA LEU A 101 9.14 0.10 8.35
C LEU A 101 9.20 1.10 9.52
N VAL A 102 9.82 0.71 10.64
CA VAL A 102 9.98 1.56 11.82
C VAL A 102 11.48 1.79 12.06
N ASP A 103 12.12 2.44 11.08
CA ASP A 103 13.54 2.79 11.13
C ASP A 103 13.74 4.27 11.52
N GLU A 104 14.91 4.57 12.10
CA GLU A 104 15.26 5.94 12.52
C GLU A 104 15.21 6.97 11.37
N PRO A 105 15.69 6.66 10.15
CA PRO A 105 15.53 7.58 9.03
C PRO A 105 14.09 7.91 8.71
N ARG A 106 13.16 6.93 8.82
CA ARG A 106 11.73 7.18 8.56
C ARG A 106 11.10 8.02 9.66
N VAL A 107 11.45 7.81 10.93
CA VAL A 107 11.01 8.66 12.05
C VAL A 107 11.48 10.11 11.83
N SER A 108 12.76 10.32 11.54
CA SER A 108 13.32 11.66 11.31
C SER A 108 12.67 12.38 10.11
N GLN A 109 12.47 11.66 9.00
CA GLN A 109 11.76 12.18 7.83
C GLN A 109 10.30 12.51 8.14
N GLY A 110 9.65 11.73 9.01
CA GLY A 110 8.29 11.97 9.47
C GLY A 110 8.13 13.27 10.25
N ILE A 111 9.09 13.58 11.12
CA ILE A 111 9.12 14.86 11.83
C ILE A 111 9.27 16.04 10.86
N THR A 112 10.15 15.89 9.87
CA THR A 112 10.33 16.92 8.83
C THR A 112 9.04 17.10 8.04
N PHE A 113 8.42 15.99 7.58
CA PHE A 113 7.14 16.05 6.86
C PHE A 113 6.04 16.70 7.70
N TRP A 114 5.93 16.35 8.98
CA TRP A 114 4.97 16.95 9.88
C TRP A 114 5.16 18.47 9.99
N ARG A 115 6.37 18.91 10.30
CA ARG A 115 6.69 20.35 10.42
C ARG A 115 6.38 21.13 9.14
N GLU A 116 6.70 20.57 7.97
CA GLU A 116 6.44 21.20 6.68
C GLU A 116 4.95 21.30 6.33
N ASN A 117 4.10 20.43 6.92
CA ASN A 117 2.69 20.31 6.58
C ASN A 117 1.77 20.45 7.82
N GLU A 118 2.24 21.13 8.87
CA GLU A 118 1.56 21.21 10.18
C GLU A 118 0.13 21.71 10.04
N ALA A 119 -0.10 22.82 9.35
CA ALA A 119 -1.43 23.39 9.18
C ALA A 119 -2.43 22.45 8.47
N ALA A 120 -1.97 21.71 7.46
CA ALA A 120 -2.80 20.73 6.77
C ALA A 120 -3.14 19.54 7.67
N LEU A 121 -2.17 19.05 8.44
CA LEU A 121 -2.34 17.94 9.40
C LEU A 121 -3.30 18.32 10.53
N GLU A 122 -3.16 19.50 11.12
CA GLU A 122 -4.06 20.01 12.17
C GLU A 122 -5.49 20.19 11.65
N ARG A 123 -5.62 20.72 10.43
CA ARG A 123 -6.93 20.85 9.78
C ARG A 123 -7.56 19.49 9.52
N ALA A 124 -6.79 18.53 9.04
CA ALA A 124 -7.26 17.16 8.81
C ALA A 124 -7.69 16.50 10.13
N ALA A 125 -6.91 16.64 11.19
CA ALA A 125 -7.29 16.14 12.52
C ALA A 125 -8.60 16.77 13.03
N LYS A 126 -8.78 18.08 12.83
CA LYS A 126 -9.99 18.78 13.23
C LYS A 126 -11.23 18.34 12.44
N ILE A 127 -11.10 18.10 11.12
CA ILE A 127 -12.23 17.76 10.24
C ILE A 127 -12.58 16.28 10.34
N TYR A 128 -11.57 15.41 10.32
CA TYR A 128 -11.75 13.96 10.19
C TYR A 128 -11.51 13.19 11.48
N GLY A 129 -11.05 13.84 12.54
CA GLY A 129 -10.77 13.20 13.84
C GLY A 129 -9.53 12.28 13.82
N VAL A 130 -8.74 12.27 12.76
CA VAL A 130 -7.57 11.40 12.62
C VAL A 130 -6.32 12.09 13.17
N ALA A 131 -5.65 11.45 14.13
CA ALA A 131 -4.45 12.00 14.74
C ALA A 131 -3.34 12.25 13.69
N PRO A 132 -2.67 13.42 13.71
CA PRO A 132 -1.64 13.80 12.73
C PRO A 132 -0.55 12.74 12.57
N GLU A 133 -0.10 12.14 13.68
CA GLU A 133 0.92 11.09 13.65
C GLU A 133 0.52 9.85 12.84
N ILE A 134 -0.77 9.52 12.80
CA ILE A 134 -1.28 8.39 12.01
C ILE A 134 -1.20 8.72 10.53
N ILE A 135 -1.63 9.92 10.12
CA ILE A 135 -1.56 10.38 8.72
C ILE A 135 -0.10 10.39 8.25
N VAL A 136 0.80 10.97 9.05
CA VAL A 136 2.24 11.02 8.77
C VAL A 136 2.83 9.61 8.65
N ALA A 137 2.44 8.68 9.54
CA ALA A 137 2.92 7.31 9.51
C ALA A 137 2.45 6.55 8.25
N ILE A 138 1.21 6.74 7.81
CA ILE A 138 0.71 6.16 6.55
C ILE A 138 1.56 6.64 5.37
N VAL A 139 1.72 7.96 5.19
CA VAL A 139 2.53 8.51 4.10
C VAL A 139 3.98 8.03 4.20
N GLY A 140 4.50 7.88 5.42
CA GLY A 140 5.83 7.35 5.69
C GLY A 140 6.00 5.89 5.31
N VAL A 141 5.03 5.04 5.63
CA VAL A 141 5.03 3.61 5.28
C VAL A 141 4.86 3.41 3.78
N GLU A 142 3.90 4.11 3.17
CA GLU A 142 3.55 3.91 1.77
C GLU A 142 4.64 4.41 0.81
N THR A 143 5.15 5.61 1.01
CA THR A 143 6.00 6.26 -0.01
C THR A 143 7.29 6.86 0.53
N ARG A 144 7.64 6.65 1.80
CA ARG A 144 8.72 7.41 2.46
C ARG A 144 8.57 8.92 2.24
N TYR A 145 7.35 9.41 2.52
CA TYR A 145 7.00 10.84 2.38
C TYR A 145 7.14 11.35 0.94
N GLY A 146 6.67 10.56 -0.03
CA GLY A 146 6.68 10.89 -1.46
C GLY A 146 7.97 10.55 -2.21
N ARG A 147 8.98 9.95 -1.56
CA ARG A 147 10.25 9.60 -2.21
C ARG A 147 10.16 8.37 -3.11
N ILE A 148 9.19 7.50 -2.88
CA ILE A 148 9.02 6.23 -3.59
C ILE A 148 7.53 6.04 -3.87
N MET A 149 7.01 6.69 -4.91
CA MET A 149 5.59 6.60 -5.31
C MET A 149 5.34 5.62 -6.46
N GLY A 150 6.41 5.01 -7.00
CA GLY A 150 6.35 4.22 -8.22
C GLY A 150 6.58 5.06 -9.48
N ASN A 151 6.95 4.36 -10.56
CA ASN A 151 7.29 4.97 -11.84
C ASN A 151 6.73 4.19 -13.04
N PHE A 152 5.78 3.31 -12.81
CA PHE A 152 5.04 2.63 -13.87
C PHE A 152 3.89 3.51 -14.34
N GLY A 153 3.66 3.57 -15.65
CA GLY A 153 2.39 4.10 -16.17
C GLY A 153 1.23 3.29 -15.60
N VAL A 154 0.22 3.96 -15.03
CA VAL A 154 -0.91 3.25 -14.39
C VAL A 154 -1.69 2.41 -15.40
N VAL A 155 -1.87 2.91 -16.64
CA VAL A 155 -2.50 2.14 -17.72
C VAL A 155 -1.69 0.90 -18.04
N ASP A 156 -0.35 1.02 -18.19
CA ASP A 156 0.52 -0.11 -18.47
C ASP A 156 0.45 -1.18 -17.36
N ALA A 157 0.54 -0.73 -16.11
CA ALA A 157 0.51 -1.61 -14.96
C ALA A 157 -0.83 -2.36 -14.86
N LEU A 158 -1.93 -1.64 -14.92
CA LEU A 158 -3.26 -2.24 -14.80
C LEU A 158 -3.63 -3.08 -16.02
N SER A 159 -3.25 -2.68 -17.26
CA SER A 159 -3.45 -3.49 -18.46
C SER A 159 -2.66 -4.79 -18.40
N THR A 160 -1.39 -4.74 -17.97
CA THR A 160 -0.58 -5.94 -17.76
C THR A 160 -1.23 -6.91 -16.79
N LEU A 161 -1.73 -6.38 -15.66
CA LEU A 161 -2.35 -7.23 -14.63
C LEU A 161 -3.75 -7.69 -15.00
N ALA A 162 -4.48 -6.92 -15.80
CA ALA A 162 -5.83 -7.25 -16.25
C ALA A 162 -5.86 -8.30 -17.36
N PHE A 163 -4.84 -8.29 -18.23
CA PHE A 163 -4.87 -9.10 -19.45
C PHE A 163 -3.77 -10.18 -19.51
N ASP A 164 -2.71 -10.05 -18.71
CA ASP A 164 -1.56 -10.96 -18.73
C ASP A 164 -1.26 -11.61 -17.36
N TYR A 165 -2.09 -11.34 -16.31
CA TYR A 165 -1.93 -11.93 -14.97
C TYR A 165 -3.23 -12.61 -14.49
N PRO A 166 -3.52 -13.85 -14.90
CA PRO A 166 -4.80 -14.52 -14.65
C PRO A 166 -5.27 -14.58 -13.20
N PRO A 167 -4.40 -14.77 -12.16
CA PRO A 167 -4.88 -14.98 -10.80
C PRO A 167 -5.74 -13.85 -10.24
N ARG A 168 -5.65 -12.63 -10.80
CA ARG A 168 -6.37 -11.44 -10.34
C ARG A 168 -6.85 -10.54 -11.48
N ALA A 169 -6.96 -11.07 -12.68
CA ALA A 169 -7.30 -10.33 -13.89
C ALA A 169 -8.59 -9.51 -13.73
N GLU A 170 -9.65 -10.11 -13.18
CA GLU A 170 -10.95 -9.45 -12.97
C GLU A 170 -10.83 -8.22 -12.04
N PHE A 171 -10.12 -8.37 -10.91
CA PHE A 171 -9.88 -7.26 -10.00
C PHE A 171 -9.15 -6.09 -10.68
N PHE A 172 -8.07 -6.39 -11.42
CA PHE A 172 -7.29 -5.35 -12.09
C PHE A 172 -8.02 -4.73 -13.27
N ARG A 173 -8.87 -5.50 -13.97
CA ARG A 173 -9.78 -4.97 -14.99
C ARG A 173 -10.75 -3.94 -14.37
N GLY A 174 -11.34 -4.26 -13.21
CA GLY A 174 -12.14 -3.32 -12.46
C GLY A 174 -11.36 -2.05 -12.07
N GLN A 175 -10.09 -2.18 -11.63
CA GLN A 175 -9.26 -1.02 -11.32
C GLN A 175 -8.92 -0.20 -12.57
N LEU A 176 -8.71 -0.82 -13.72
CA LEU A 176 -8.49 -0.12 -14.99
C LEU A 176 -9.73 0.68 -15.42
N THR A 177 -10.93 0.11 -15.25
CA THR A 177 -12.19 0.84 -15.44
C THR A 177 -12.28 2.06 -14.52
N GLN A 178 -11.95 1.89 -13.24
CA GLN A 178 -11.93 3.02 -12.29
C GLN A 178 -10.89 4.08 -12.68
N HIS A 179 -9.76 3.68 -13.25
CA HIS A 179 -8.75 4.59 -13.74
C HIS A 179 -9.23 5.42 -14.94
N PHE A 180 -9.93 4.83 -15.90
CA PHE A 180 -10.53 5.60 -17.00
C PHE A 180 -11.60 6.55 -16.50
N LEU A 181 -12.44 6.13 -15.55
CA LEU A 181 -13.48 6.97 -14.97
C LEU A 181 -12.86 8.17 -14.23
N LEU A 182 -11.85 7.94 -13.36
CA LEU A 182 -11.17 9.04 -12.66
C LEU A 182 -10.46 9.98 -13.63
N SER A 183 -9.87 9.46 -14.72
CA SER A 183 -9.18 10.29 -15.72
C SER A 183 -10.16 11.26 -16.39
N ARG A 184 -11.36 10.76 -16.70
CA ARG A 184 -12.45 11.58 -17.25
C ARG A 184 -12.97 12.61 -16.24
N GLU A 185 -13.16 12.21 -14.99
CA GLU A 185 -13.65 13.06 -13.90
C GLU A 185 -12.66 14.22 -13.61
N GLU A 186 -11.36 13.93 -13.65
CA GLU A 186 -10.31 14.89 -13.41
C GLU A 186 -9.85 15.67 -14.68
N GLY A 187 -10.41 15.34 -15.84
CA GLY A 187 -9.97 15.95 -17.12
C GLY A 187 -8.51 15.63 -17.47
N LYS A 188 -7.96 14.51 -16.94
CA LYS A 188 -6.56 14.12 -17.13
C LYS A 188 -6.41 13.09 -18.24
N ASN A 189 -5.30 13.14 -18.96
CA ASN A 189 -4.91 12.06 -19.88
C ASN A 189 -4.65 10.78 -19.08
N PRO A 190 -5.34 9.64 -19.34
CA PRO A 190 -5.14 8.40 -18.60
C PRO A 190 -3.70 7.89 -18.66
N LEU A 191 -2.96 8.17 -19.72
CA LEU A 191 -1.56 7.78 -19.89
C LEU A 191 -0.57 8.64 -19.07
N SER A 192 -0.99 9.79 -18.54
CA SER A 192 -0.07 10.69 -17.82
C SER A 192 0.21 10.30 -16.38
N MET A 193 -0.63 9.44 -15.79
CA MET A 193 -0.53 9.09 -14.38
C MET A 193 0.46 7.95 -14.13
N GLN A 194 1.30 8.13 -13.11
CA GLN A 194 2.27 7.13 -12.67
C GLN A 194 1.92 6.60 -11.28
N GLY A 195 2.38 5.39 -11.01
CA GLY A 195 2.13 4.70 -9.74
C GLY A 195 3.03 3.49 -9.53
N SER A 196 2.64 2.65 -8.60
CA SER A 196 3.33 1.39 -8.32
C SER A 196 3.08 0.35 -9.42
N TYR A 197 3.84 -0.75 -9.37
CA TYR A 197 3.63 -1.89 -10.27
C TYR A 197 2.23 -2.52 -10.18
N ALA A 198 1.46 -2.22 -9.14
CA ALA A 198 0.08 -2.66 -8.96
C ALA A 198 -0.96 -1.53 -9.20
N GLY A 199 -0.55 -0.40 -9.76
CA GLY A 199 -1.40 0.72 -10.11
C GLY A 199 -1.83 1.59 -8.90
N ALA A 200 -1.13 1.51 -7.77
CA ALA A 200 -1.36 2.39 -6.63
C ALA A 200 -0.65 3.74 -6.83
N MET A 201 -1.29 4.85 -6.45
CA MET A 201 -0.97 6.20 -6.90
C MET A 201 -0.71 7.17 -5.74
N GLY A 202 0.21 8.09 -5.97
CA GLY A 202 0.47 9.26 -5.12
C GLY A 202 1.05 8.94 -3.74
N PHE A 203 1.06 9.94 -2.86
CA PHE A 203 1.62 9.85 -1.51
C PHE A 203 0.99 8.75 -0.65
N GLY A 204 -0.33 8.55 -0.76
CA GLY A 204 -1.10 7.56 -0.01
C GLY A 204 -1.24 6.21 -0.71
N GLN A 205 -0.66 6.02 -1.89
CA GLN A 205 -0.75 4.77 -2.67
C GLN A 205 -2.19 4.28 -2.88
N PHE A 206 -3.09 5.20 -3.26
CA PHE A 206 -4.47 4.85 -3.58
C PHE A 206 -4.56 4.10 -4.90
N ILE A 207 -5.23 2.94 -4.91
CA ILE A 207 -5.68 2.32 -6.16
C ILE A 207 -6.81 3.17 -6.78
N PRO A 208 -7.09 3.08 -8.08
CA PRO A 208 -8.07 3.94 -8.74
C PRO A 208 -9.46 3.99 -8.09
N SER A 209 -9.97 2.87 -7.61
CA SER A 209 -11.24 2.84 -6.88
C SER A 209 -11.18 3.62 -5.56
N SER A 210 -10.06 3.52 -4.83
CA SER A 210 -9.87 4.28 -3.59
C SER A 210 -9.68 5.78 -3.85
N TYR A 211 -9.00 6.14 -4.93
CA TYR A 211 -8.92 7.53 -5.35
C TYR A 211 -10.31 8.13 -5.58
N ARG A 212 -11.13 7.48 -6.39
CA ARG A 212 -12.49 7.97 -6.69
C ARG A 212 -13.39 8.06 -5.46
N ALA A 213 -13.22 7.14 -4.51
CA ALA A 213 -14.04 7.10 -3.30
C ALA A 213 -13.58 8.09 -2.21
N TYR A 214 -12.27 8.33 -2.08
CA TYR A 214 -11.71 8.96 -0.88
C TYR A 214 -10.78 10.13 -1.14
N ALA A 215 -10.26 10.34 -2.38
CA ALA A 215 -9.45 11.53 -2.67
C ALA A 215 -10.28 12.80 -2.58
N VAL A 216 -9.72 13.82 -1.93
CA VAL A 216 -10.36 15.13 -1.74
C VAL A 216 -9.44 16.25 -2.23
N ASP A 217 -10.04 17.29 -2.79
CA ASP A 217 -9.42 18.60 -2.98
C ASP A 217 -9.41 19.29 -1.61
N PHE A 218 -8.30 19.12 -0.89
CA PHE A 218 -8.25 19.56 0.50
C PHE A 218 -7.79 21.00 0.66
N ASP A 219 -7.12 21.63 -0.31
CA ASP A 219 -6.79 23.06 -0.29
C ASP A 219 -7.82 23.93 -1.01
N GLY A 220 -8.72 23.34 -1.79
CA GLY A 220 -9.84 24.02 -2.44
C GLY A 220 -9.45 24.70 -3.76
N ASP A 221 -8.40 24.20 -4.45
CA ASP A 221 -7.94 24.74 -5.73
C ASP A 221 -8.73 24.21 -6.94
N GLY A 222 -9.67 23.27 -6.72
CA GLY A 222 -10.52 22.63 -7.71
C GLY A 222 -9.93 21.36 -8.32
N VAL A 223 -8.77 20.87 -7.83
CA VAL A 223 -8.08 19.69 -8.34
C VAL A 223 -7.77 18.72 -7.18
N ARG A 224 -8.06 17.44 -7.34
CA ARG A 224 -7.64 16.40 -6.38
C ARG A 224 -6.26 15.87 -6.78
N ASP A 225 -5.17 16.46 -6.26
CA ASP A 225 -3.80 16.06 -6.62
C ASP A 225 -3.06 15.35 -5.49
N ILE A 226 -3.20 14.03 -5.43
CA ILE A 226 -2.48 13.21 -4.45
C ILE A 226 -1.02 12.91 -4.83
N TRP A 227 -0.52 13.36 -5.99
CA TRP A 227 0.84 13.11 -6.47
C TRP A 227 1.81 14.25 -6.15
N ALA A 228 1.40 15.49 -6.34
CA ALA A 228 2.25 16.66 -6.14
C ALA A 228 1.78 17.55 -4.98
N ASN A 229 0.49 17.53 -4.65
CA ASN A 229 -0.10 18.33 -3.58
C ASN A 229 -0.16 17.54 -2.27
N LYS A 230 0.76 17.85 -1.34
CA LYS A 230 0.79 17.20 -0.03
C LYS A 230 -0.46 17.49 0.81
N THR A 231 -1.09 18.64 0.61
CA THR A 231 -2.32 19.02 1.34
C THR A 231 -3.47 18.11 0.97
N ASP A 232 -3.67 17.85 -0.32
CA ASP A 232 -4.68 16.91 -0.80
C ASP A 232 -4.39 15.47 -0.37
N ALA A 233 -3.12 15.08 -0.44
CA ALA A 233 -2.71 13.75 0.00
C ALA A 233 -3.01 13.53 1.49
N ILE A 234 -2.73 14.52 2.37
CA ILE A 234 -3.04 14.50 3.80
C ILE A 234 -4.54 14.43 4.02
N GLY A 235 -5.31 15.30 3.37
CA GLY A 235 -6.77 15.30 3.46
C GLY A 235 -7.38 13.98 2.99
N SER A 236 -6.89 13.44 1.88
CA SER A 236 -7.36 12.17 1.30
C SER A 236 -7.08 10.98 2.20
N VAL A 237 -5.88 10.90 2.81
CA VAL A 237 -5.56 9.85 3.80
C VAL A 237 -6.48 9.97 5.01
N ALA A 238 -6.69 11.19 5.54
CA ALA A 238 -7.57 11.40 6.68
C ALA A 238 -9.03 11.05 6.36
N ASN A 239 -9.53 11.46 5.20
CA ASN A 239 -10.86 11.12 4.72
C ASN A 239 -11.06 9.60 4.60
N TYR A 240 -10.04 8.88 4.06
CA TYR A 240 -10.07 7.42 4.01
C TYR A 240 -10.31 6.79 5.38
N PHE A 241 -9.62 7.27 6.41
CA PHE A 241 -9.76 6.75 7.77
C PHE A 241 -11.14 7.07 8.35
N ALA A 242 -11.64 8.30 8.17
CA ALA A 242 -12.96 8.71 8.63
C ALA A 242 -14.09 7.87 7.99
N GLU A 243 -14.04 7.68 6.67
CA GLU A 243 -15.00 6.86 5.91
C GLU A 243 -14.96 5.37 6.30
N HIS A 244 -13.84 4.89 6.85
CA HIS A 244 -13.71 3.54 7.39
C HIS A 244 -14.03 3.41 8.88
N GLY A 245 -14.54 4.48 9.51
CA GLY A 245 -15.04 4.47 10.88
C GLY A 245 -13.97 4.73 11.96
N TRP A 246 -12.91 5.49 11.63
CA TRP A 246 -11.96 5.96 12.61
C TRP A 246 -12.65 6.79 13.71
N ARG A 247 -12.38 6.48 14.96
CA ARG A 247 -12.99 7.16 16.12
C ARG A 247 -12.06 8.14 16.80
N GLY A 248 -10.76 7.84 16.86
CA GLY A 248 -9.70 8.73 17.34
C GLY A 248 -9.68 9.01 18.86
N ALA A 249 -10.72 8.62 19.57
CA ALA A 249 -10.91 8.99 20.99
C ALA A 249 -10.32 7.98 21.97
N GLU A 250 -9.89 6.80 21.49
CA GLU A 250 -9.52 5.69 22.36
C GLU A 250 -8.19 5.05 21.92
N SER A 251 -7.65 4.16 22.78
CA SER A 251 -6.44 3.42 22.46
C SER A 251 -6.60 2.60 21.19
N VAL A 252 -5.66 2.71 20.24
CA VAL A 252 -5.61 1.91 19.01
C VAL A 252 -5.29 0.44 19.32
N VAL A 253 -4.31 0.24 20.18
CA VAL A 253 -3.89 -1.08 20.67
C VAL A 253 -3.48 -1.00 22.14
N GLU A 254 -3.46 -2.14 22.80
CA GLU A 254 -2.93 -2.29 24.15
C GLU A 254 -2.01 -3.51 24.23
N ARG A 255 -0.85 -3.35 24.85
CA ARG A 255 0.04 -4.48 25.15
C ARG A 255 -0.47 -5.23 26.36
N VAL A 256 -0.61 -6.54 26.20
CA VAL A 256 -1.16 -7.42 27.25
C VAL A 256 -0.21 -8.56 27.58
N THR A 257 -0.39 -9.18 28.74
CA THR A 257 0.23 -10.43 29.10
C THR A 257 -0.82 -11.53 29.17
N LEU A 258 -0.39 -12.76 28.88
CA LEU A 258 -1.26 -13.91 28.97
C LEU A 258 -0.94 -14.69 30.24
N GLY A 259 -1.96 -15.25 30.89
CA GLY A 259 -1.83 -16.32 31.83
C GLY A 259 -1.52 -17.65 31.10
N ASP A 260 -2.06 -18.77 31.63
CA ASP A 260 -1.91 -20.05 30.94
C ASP A 260 -2.63 -20.07 29.60
N GLU A 261 -1.91 -20.38 28.53
CA GLU A 261 -2.50 -20.47 27.18
C GLU A 261 -3.37 -21.75 27.09
N THR A 262 -4.67 -21.60 27.26
CA THR A 262 -5.65 -22.64 26.99
C THR A 262 -5.75 -22.95 25.49
N SER A 263 -6.33 -24.11 25.12
CA SER A 263 -6.59 -24.44 23.71
C SER A 263 -7.52 -23.41 23.02
N GLU A 264 -8.50 -22.90 23.75
CA GLU A 264 -9.44 -21.87 23.30
C GLU A 264 -8.72 -20.56 23.01
N LEU A 265 -7.93 -20.06 23.97
CA LEU A 265 -7.15 -18.83 23.79
C LEU A 265 -6.19 -18.92 22.60
N ARG A 266 -5.50 -20.06 22.43
CA ARG A 266 -4.60 -20.29 21.28
C ARG A 266 -5.34 -20.23 19.93
N ALA A 267 -6.56 -20.74 19.86
CA ALA A 267 -7.37 -20.71 18.64
C ALA A 267 -7.78 -19.27 18.26
N LEU A 268 -7.90 -18.38 19.24
CA LEU A 268 -8.29 -16.98 19.03
C LEU A 268 -7.11 -16.06 18.70
N ILE A 269 -5.89 -16.42 19.12
CA ILE A 269 -4.68 -15.64 18.79
C ILE A 269 -4.51 -15.58 17.26
N ASN A 270 -4.48 -14.38 16.70
CA ASN A 270 -4.35 -14.15 15.26
C ASN A 270 -5.48 -14.72 14.39
N SER A 271 -6.63 -15.06 14.95
CA SER A 271 -7.75 -15.67 14.23
C SER A 271 -8.43 -14.71 13.23
N GLY A 272 -8.32 -13.39 13.48
CA GLY A 272 -8.89 -12.36 12.62
C GLY A 272 -8.27 -11.00 12.85
N LEU A 273 -8.68 -10.02 12.03
CA LEU A 273 -8.28 -8.62 12.18
C LEU A 273 -9.38 -7.79 12.84
N LYS A 274 -10.66 -8.16 12.59
CA LYS A 274 -11.80 -7.44 13.12
C LYS A 274 -11.96 -7.76 14.61
N PRO A 275 -12.13 -6.74 15.48
CA PRO A 275 -12.50 -6.93 16.88
C PRO A 275 -13.85 -7.65 16.99
N THR A 276 -13.90 -8.76 17.73
CA THR A 276 -15.12 -9.58 17.86
C THR A 276 -15.36 -10.14 19.25
N VAL A 277 -14.36 -10.05 20.14
CA VAL A 277 -14.42 -10.57 21.52
C VAL A 277 -14.30 -9.38 22.47
N THR A 278 -15.13 -9.33 23.49
CA THR A 278 -15.13 -8.25 24.48
C THR A 278 -13.91 -8.30 25.40
N VAL A 279 -13.54 -7.16 25.97
CA VAL A 279 -12.47 -7.08 27.00
C VAL A 279 -12.81 -7.96 28.20
N ALA A 280 -14.08 -8.00 28.63
CA ALA A 280 -14.52 -8.90 29.69
C ALA A 280 -14.27 -10.39 29.39
N GLU A 281 -14.57 -10.80 28.17
CA GLU A 281 -14.30 -12.19 27.73
C GLU A 281 -12.79 -12.48 27.68
N TRP A 282 -11.97 -11.53 27.18
CA TRP A 282 -10.51 -11.66 27.21
C TRP A 282 -9.97 -11.81 28.62
N ARG A 283 -10.47 -11.01 29.59
CA ARG A 283 -10.10 -11.14 31.02
C ARG A 283 -10.48 -12.52 31.57
N THR A 284 -11.66 -13.04 31.23
CA THR A 284 -12.12 -14.36 31.65
C THR A 284 -11.23 -15.48 31.10
N MET A 285 -10.69 -15.32 29.90
CA MET A 285 -9.74 -16.26 29.27
C MET A 285 -8.29 -16.10 29.77
N GLY A 286 -8.05 -15.23 30.77
CA GLY A 286 -6.73 -15.03 31.38
C GLY A 286 -5.83 -13.99 30.70
N VAL A 287 -6.37 -13.19 29.82
CA VAL A 287 -5.64 -12.03 29.25
C VAL A 287 -5.64 -10.90 30.29
N GLN A 288 -4.46 -10.43 30.67
CA GLN A 288 -4.32 -9.32 31.62
C GLN A 288 -4.45 -7.99 30.87
N VAL A 289 -5.62 -7.41 30.93
CA VAL A 289 -5.98 -6.11 30.30
C VAL A 289 -6.00 -5.04 31.38
N GLY A 290 -5.52 -3.83 31.05
CA GLY A 290 -5.51 -2.68 31.96
C GLY A 290 -6.91 -2.40 32.54
N PRO A 291 -6.97 -1.96 33.82
CA PRO A 291 -8.25 -1.76 34.49
C PRO A 291 -9.09 -0.61 33.92
N GLU A 292 -8.45 0.29 33.18
CA GLU A 292 -9.09 1.46 32.55
C GLU A 292 -9.90 1.10 31.29
N GLN A 293 -9.74 -0.09 30.74
CA GLN A 293 -10.47 -0.50 29.54
C GLN A 293 -11.90 -0.91 29.87
N ASP A 294 -12.83 -0.42 29.06
CA ASP A 294 -14.25 -0.80 29.16
C ASP A 294 -14.44 -2.28 28.81
N ASP A 295 -15.07 -3.00 29.72
CA ASP A 295 -15.36 -4.43 29.59
C ASP A 295 -16.21 -4.78 28.35
N SER A 296 -17.05 -3.88 27.89
CA SER A 296 -17.89 -4.07 26.69
C SER A 296 -17.16 -3.84 25.38
N ARG A 297 -15.95 -3.26 25.42
CA ARG A 297 -15.18 -2.93 24.23
C ARG A 297 -14.72 -4.19 23.50
N LEU A 298 -14.89 -4.20 22.19
CA LEU A 298 -14.45 -5.32 21.35
C LEU A 298 -12.94 -5.18 21.02
N ALA A 299 -12.25 -6.32 21.01
CA ALA A 299 -10.85 -6.41 20.64
C ALA A 299 -10.53 -7.68 19.85
N THR A 300 -9.42 -7.70 19.15
CA THR A 300 -8.77 -8.88 18.56
C THR A 300 -7.42 -9.10 19.23
N LEU A 301 -7.08 -10.35 19.55
CA LEU A 301 -5.80 -10.68 20.18
C LEU A 301 -4.75 -11.05 19.13
N MET A 302 -3.62 -10.38 19.19
CA MET A 302 -2.53 -10.53 18.24
C MET A 302 -1.24 -10.95 18.94
N ARG A 303 -0.53 -11.92 18.33
CA ARG A 303 0.84 -12.28 18.67
C ARG A 303 1.80 -11.62 17.70
N MET A 304 2.80 -10.92 18.24
CA MET A 304 3.88 -10.27 17.52
C MET A 304 5.20 -10.95 17.89
N GLU A 305 5.75 -11.72 16.96
CA GLU A 305 6.98 -12.51 17.18
C GLU A 305 8.20 -11.61 17.25
N GLN A 306 8.94 -11.64 18.37
CA GLN A 306 10.19 -10.94 18.61
C GLN A 306 11.40 -11.83 18.31
N GLU A 307 12.61 -11.28 18.41
CA GLU A 307 13.85 -12.08 18.32
C GLU A 307 13.93 -13.13 19.44
N SER A 308 13.37 -12.80 20.61
CA SER A 308 13.22 -13.72 21.74
C SER A 308 11.81 -13.62 22.29
N GLY A 309 11.03 -14.69 22.13
CA GLY A 309 9.68 -14.79 22.64
C GLY A 309 8.62 -14.04 21.80
N ASN A 310 7.51 -13.74 22.44
CA ASN A 310 6.36 -13.10 21.80
C ASN A 310 5.87 -11.93 22.64
N GLU A 311 5.34 -10.91 21.95
CA GLU A 311 4.49 -9.89 22.56
C GLU A 311 3.05 -10.14 22.16
N TYR A 312 2.13 -9.85 23.08
CA TYR A 312 0.70 -9.95 22.82
C TYR A 312 0.06 -8.58 22.91
N TRP A 313 -0.87 -8.34 22.01
CA TRP A 313 -1.53 -7.06 21.87
C TRP A 313 -3.02 -7.24 21.59
N LEU A 314 -3.85 -6.48 22.27
CA LEU A 314 -5.23 -6.27 21.85
C LEU A 314 -5.27 -5.16 20.81
N GLY A 315 -5.95 -5.41 19.70
CA GLY A 315 -6.25 -4.41 18.68
C GLY A 315 -7.73 -4.05 18.72
N TYR A 316 -8.03 -2.77 18.79
CA TYR A 316 -9.37 -2.23 18.88
C TYR A 316 -9.90 -1.74 17.52
N ASP A 317 -11.04 -1.05 17.48
CA ASP A 317 -11.69 -0.59 16.25
C ASP A 317 -10.76 0.24 15.36
N ASP A 318 -10.03 1.21 15.92
CA ASP A 318 -9.10 2.05 15.15
C ASP A 318 -7.90 1.26 14.60
N PHE A 319 -7.45 0.20 15.29
CA PHE A 319 -6.49 -0.74 14.72
C PHE A 319 -7.06 -1.45 13.50
N TYR A 320 -8.32 -1.89 13.59
CA TYR A 320 -9.00 -2.50 12.45
C TYR A 320 -9.13 -1.54 11.27
N VAL A 321 -9.40 -0.24 11.53
CA VAL A 321 -9.44 0.78 10.47
C VAL A 321 -8.08 0.88 9.77
N ILE A 322 -6.95 0.84 10.49
CA ILE A 322 -5.63 0.80 9.85
C ILE A 322 -5.49 -0.44 8.94
N THR A 323 -6.04 -1.59 9.37
CA THR A 323 -6.00 -2.81 8.53
C THR A 323 -6.85 -2.71 7.26
N ARG A 324 -7.77 -1.74 7.16
CA ARG A 324 -8.53 -1.48 5.92
C ARG A 324 -7.66 -0.87 4.83
N TYR A 325 -6.63 -0.11 5.22
CA TYR A 325 -5.65 0.42 4.28
C TYR A 325 -4.80 -0.70 3.65
N ASN A 326 -4.32 -1.60 4.48
CA ASN A 326 -3.65 -2.83 4.04
C ASN A 326 -4.03 -3.98 4.99
N HIS A 327 -4.61 -5.04 4.46
CA HIS A 327 -5.19 -6.15 5.22
C HIS A 327 -4.12 -7.05 5.88
N SER A 328 -3.34 -6.45 6.78
CA SER A 328 -2.23 -7.09 7.50
C SER A 328 -2.07 -6.52 8.91
N ARG A 329 -2.05 -7.40 9.91
CA ARG A 329 -1.75 -6.98 11.30
C ARG A 329 -0.34 -6.42 11.45
N LEU A 330 0.62 -6.94 10.68
CA LEU A 330 2.00 -6.46 10.74
C LEU A 330 2.10 -5.04 10.18
N TYR A 331 1.40 -4.77 9.08
CA TYR A 331 1.30 -3.43 8.52
C TYR A 331 0.67 -2.44 9.51
N ALA A 332 -0.50 -2.79 10.05
CA ALA A 332 -1.21 -1.91 10.97
C ALA A 332 -0.40 -1.63 12.24
N MET A 333 0.29 -2.64 12.79
CA MET A 333 1.19 -2.46 13.93
C MET A 333 2.41 -1.59 13.56
N ALA A 334 2.96 -1.71 12.34
CA ALA A 334 4.07 -0.87 11.90
C ALA A 334 3.64 0.60 11.74
N VAL A 335 2.47 0.86 11.16
CA VAL A 335 1.89 2.22 11.10
C VAL A 335 1.73 2.79 12.50
N TYR A 336 1.11 2.03 13.40
CA TYR A 336 0.92 2.46 14.78
C TYR A 336 2.25 2.74 15.49
N GLN A 337 3.20 1.81 15.46
CA GLN A 337 4.49 2.02 16.14
C GLN A 337 5.32 3.16 15.52
N LEU A 338 5.26 3.34 14.21
CA LEU A 338 5.89 4.48 13.55
C LEU A 338 5.23 5.79 14.00
N SER A 339 3.91 5.86 14.07
CA SER A 339 3.19 7.04 14.53
C SER A 339 3.58 7.42 15.96
N GLN A 340 3.66 6.43 16.87
CA GLN A 340 4.08 6.67 18.26
C GLN A 340 5.55 7.14 18.36
N ALA A 341 6.44 6.57 17.54
CA ALA A 341 7.85 7.00 17.51
C ALA A 341 8.00 8.45 17.00
N ILE A 342 7.24 8.83 15.97
CA ILE A 342 7.21 10.20 15.44
C ILE A 342 6.68 11.17 16.49
N ARG A 343 5.53 10.86 17.10
CA ARG A 343 4.92 11.68 18.15
C ARG A 343 5.87 11.90 19.31
N LYS A 344 6.40 10.84 19.90
CA LYS A 344 7.33 10.90 21.02
C LYS A 344 8.57 11.75 20.72
N ARG A 345 9.13 11.60 19.53
CA ARG A 345 10.31 12.37 19.11
C ARG A 345 9.97 13.85 18.92
N ARG A 346 8.79 14.18 18.36
CA ARG A 346 8.32 15.55 18.20
C ARG A 346 8.13 16.24 19.56
N GLU A 347 7.43 15.59 20.50
CA GLU A 347 7.25 16.08 21.87
C GLU A 347 8.60 16.39 22.53
N SER A 348 9.57 15.46 22.49
CA SER A 348 10.91 15.66 23.04
C SER A 348 11.68 16.82 22.39
N THR A 349 11.37 17.20 21.16
CA THR A 349 12.00 18.33 20.48
C THR A 349 11.38 19.67 20.89
N LEU A 350 10.07 19.68 21.16
CA LEU A 350 9.35 20.88 21.62
C LEU A 350 9.71 21.25 23.04
N ASP A 351 9.98 20.27 23.91
CA ASP A 351 10.40 20.49 25.31
C ASP A 351 11.81 21.10 25.43
N LEU A 352 12.59 21.13 24.35
CA LEU A 352 13.95 21.68 24.31
C LEU A 352 14.03 23.09 23.70
N THR A 353 12.91 23.62 23.21
CA THR A 353 12.80 24.97 22.61
C THR A 353 12.01 25.91 23.46
#